data_2e33c7dcb9ddd22127f0a2f8c0f7e625
#
_entry.id   2e33c7dcb9ddd22127f0a2f8c0f7e625
#
_cell.length_a   1.000
_cell.length_b   1.000
_cell.length_c   1.000
_cell.angle_alpha   90.00
_cell.angle_beta   90.00
_cell.angle_gamma   90.00
#
_symmetry.space_group_name_H-M   'P 1'
#
loop_
_entity.id
_entity.type
_entity.pdbx_description
1 polymer ?
#
loop_
_entity_poly.entity_id
_entity_poly.type
_entity_poly.pdbx_seq_one_letter_code
_entity_poly.pdbx_strand_id
1 'polypeptide(L)'
;GDVYKRQAGTLKLIYSQYRELQSFAQFGSDLDADTKARLAQGARIVEVLKQGRSTPVPVEKQVAILYAVVNGILTEVEVEAIQIYEEGLYSFLDSDAAGVSAMETIRTTGKLEGETEEKLKTALKDYTDRFLKSR
;
A
#
# COMPACT_ATOMS: atom_id res chain seq x y z
N GLY A 1 0.51 15.97 5.91
CA GLY A 1 -0.90 16.32 5.96
C GLY A 1 -1.76 15.33 6.70
N ASP A 2 -3.02 15.67 6.83
CA ASP A 2 -3.98 14.85 7.57
C ASP A 2 -4.17 13.46 6.94
N VAL A 3 -4.14 13.39 5.62
CA VAL A 3 -4.27 12.12 4.92
C VAL A 3 -3.12 11.19 5.26
N TYR A 4 -1.90 11.71 5.23
CA TYR A 4 -0.71 10.92 5.55
C TYR A 4 -0.78 10.42 6.99
N LYS A 5 -1.16 11.27 7.93
CA LYS A 5 -1.27 10.88 9.34
C LYS A 5 -2.31 9.78 9.53
N ARG A 6 -3.45 9.89 8.84
CA ARG A 6 -4.52 8.89 8.92
C ARG A 6 -4.05 7.54 8.39
N GLN A 7 -3.44 7.53 7.21
CA GLN A 7 -2.94 6.29 6.61
C GLN A 7 -1.80 5.69 7.46
N ALA A 8 -0.90 6.51 7.94
CA ALA A 8 0.20 6.05 8.79
C ALA A 8 -0.32 5.48 10.11
N GLY A 9 -1.36 6.08 10.70
CA GLY A 9 -1.97 5.56 11.93
C GLY A 9 -2.59 4.20 11.72
N THR A 10 -3.33 4.02 10.63
CA THR A 10 -3.91 2.73 10.28
C THR A 10 -2.80 1.70 10.02
N LEU A 11 -1.75 2.10 9.34
CA LEU A 11 -0.63 1.23 9.06
C LEU A 11 0.06 0.74 10.34
N LYS A 12 0.25 1.65 11.31
CA LYS A 12 0.83 1.29 12.60
C LYS A 12 -0.02 0.26 13.33
N LEU A 13 -1.34 0.42 13.29
CA LEU A 13 -2.26 -0.52 13.92
C LEU A 13 -2.14 -1.90 13.28
N ILE A 14 -2.16 -1.97 11.96
CA ILE A 14 -2.03 -3.23 11.23
C ILE A 14 -0.66 -3.88 11.52
N TYR A 15 0.39 -3.07 11.54
CA TYR A 15 1.74 -3.58 11.84
C TYR A 15 1.82 -4.16 13.25
N SER A 16 1.19 -3.49 14.22
CA SER A 16 1.15 -3.98 15.60
C SER A 16 0.43 -5.32 15.68
N GLN A 17 -0.71 -5.44 14.99
CA GLN A 17 -1.45 -6.69 14.91
C GLN A 17 -0.61 -7.80 14.24
N TYR A 18 0.13 -7.45 13.20
CA TYR A 18 1.02 -8.39 12.54
C TYR A 18 2.07 -8.94 13.50
N ARG A 19 2.68 -8.09 14.31
CA ARG A 19 3.69 -8.51 15.27
C ARG A 19 3.11 -9.44 16.32
N GLU A 20 1.90 -9.16 16.79
CA GLU A 20 1.20 -10.03 17.74
C GLU A 20 0.95 -11.39 17.12
N LEU A 21 0.44 -11.43 15.89
CA LEU A 21 0.16 -12.67 15.18
C LEU A 21 1.44 -13.45 14.90
N GLN A 22 2.52 -12.75 14.57
CA GLN A 22 3.81 -13.40 14.33
C GLN A 22 4.33 -14.08 15.61
N SER A 23 4.20 -13.40 16.74
CA SER A 23 4.58 -13.97 18.03
C SER A 23 3.71 -15.21 18.34
N PHE A 24 2.41 -15.11 18.07
CA PHE A 24 1.47 -16.19 18.29
C PHE A 24 1.80 -17.40 17.41
N ALA A 25 2.18 -17.15 16.17
CA ALA A 25 2.49 -18.20 15.19
C ALA A 25 3.71 -19.02 15.59
N GLN A 26 4.64 -18.45 16.38
CA GLN A 26 5.80 -19.17 16.86
C GLN A 26 5.44 -20.30 17.83
N PHE A 27 4.30 -20.18 18.48
CA PHE A 27 3.85 -21.13 19.49
C PHE A 27 2.73 -22.03 19.01
N GLY A 28 2.07 -21.69 17.89
CA GLY A 28 0.98 -22.46 17.34
C GLY A 28 1.37 -23.14 16.05
N SER A 29 0.93 -24.40 15.89
CA SER A 29 1.26 -25.17 14.70
C SER A 29 0.20 -25.01 13.59
N ASP A 30 -1.03 -24.64 13.98
CA ASP A 30 -2.15 -24.54 13.04
C ASP A 30 -2.66 -23.11 12.97
N LEU A 31 -2.50 -22.48 11.81
CA LEU A 31 -3.04 -21.16 11.56
C LEU A 31 -4.23 -21.29 10.62
N ASP A 32 -5.33 -20.61 10.95
CA ASP A 32 -6.46 -20.57 10.03
C ASP A 32 -6.17 -19.64 8.85
N ALA A 33 -7.05 -19.70 7.83
CA ALA A 33 -6.85 -18.93 6.60
C ALA A 33 -6.84 -17.43 6.85
N ASP A 34 -7.66 -16.96 7.79
CA ASP A 34 -7.74 -15.53 8.13
C ASP A 34 -6.44 -15.04 8.76
N THR A 35 -5.88 -15.80 9.68
CA THR A 35 -4.62 -15.45 10.33
C THR A 35 -3.47 -15.43 9.31
N LYS A 36 -3.45 -16.42 8.41
CA LYS A 36 -2.44 -16.47 7.35
C LYS A 36 -2.54 -15.24 6.43
N ALA A 37 -3.77 -14.82 6.10
CA ALA A 37 -3.98 -13.64 5.26
C ALA A 37 -3.47 -12.37 5.94
N ARG A 38 -3.69 -12.23 7.24
CA ARG A 38 -3.20 -11.08 8.01
C ARG A 38 -1.68 -11.07 8.10
N LEU A 39 -1.06 -12.21 8.28
CA LEU A 39 0.39 -12.31 8.27
C LEU A 39 0.97 -11.95 6.91
N ALA A 40 0.33 -12.37 5.83
CA ALA A 40 0.76 -12.03 4.48
C ALA A 40 0.65 -10.52 4.23
N GLN A 41 -0.43 -9.89 4.67
CA GLN A 41 -0.58 -8.44 4.57
C GLN A 41 0.49 -7.71 5.37
N GLY A 42 0.77 -8.17 6.58
CA GLY A 42 1.81 -7.59 7.43
C GLY A 42 3.19 -7.68 6.82
N ALA A 43 3.50 -8.80 6.16
CA ALA A 43 4.77 -8.98 5.47
C ALA A 43 4.93 -7.95 4.34
N ARG A 44 3.86 -7.64 3.62
CA ARG A 44 3.88 -6.63 2.56
C ARG A 44 4.09 -5.24 3.14
N ILE A 45 3.47 -4.94 4.28
CA ILE A 45 3.66 -3.67 4.98
C ILE A 45 5.13 -3.48 5.37
N VAL A 46 5.75 -4.51 5.92
CA VAL A 46 7.16 -4.45 6.30
C VAL A 46 8.02 -4.13 5.09
N GLU A 47 7.74 -4.78 3.95
CA GLU A 47 8.50 -4.54 2.73
C GLU A 47 8.34 -3.11 2.23
N VAL A 48 7.12 -2.58 2.25
CA VAL A 48 6.85 -1.19 1.86
C VAL A 48 7.61 -0.23 2.77
N LEU A 49 7.62 -0.47 4.08
CA LEU A 49 8.33 0.38 5.02
C LEU A 49 9.84 0.38 4.80
N LYS A 50 10.40 -0.77 4.42
CA LYS A 50 11.81 -0.86 4.10
C LYS A 50 12.18 0.04 2.93
N GLN A 51 11.36 0.03 1.88
CA GLN A 51 11.63 0.84 0.69
C GLN A 51 11.60 2.33 1.03
N GLY A 52 10.67 2.76 1.86
CA GLY A 52 10.53 4.16 2.24
C GLY A 52 11.72 4.74 2.99
N ARG A 53 12.59 3.88 3.54
CA ARG A 53 13.77 4.33 4.29
C ARG A 53 14.96 4.63 3.39
N SER A 54 15.04 3.98 2.22
CA SER A 54 16.22 4.06 1.37
C SER A 54 16.11 5.11 0.28
N THR A 55 14.91 5.51 -0.09
CA THR A 55 14.69 6.44 -1.20
C THR A 55 13.65 7.48 -0.82
N PRO A 56 13.96 8.79 -0.93
CA PRO A 56 12.95 9.81 -0.69
C PRO A 56 11.80 9.68 -1.68
N VAL A 57 10.57 9.68 -1.18
CA VAL A 57 9.37 9.57 -1.99
C VAL A 57 8.46 10.75 -1.66
N PRO A 58 7.89 11.45 -2.66
CA PRO A 58 6.95 12.54 -2.39
C PRO A 58 5.78 12.07 -1.53
N VAL A 59 5.27 12.95 -0.67
CA VAL A 59 4.21 12.60 0.29
C VAL A 59 2.98 12.04 -0.42
N GLU A 60 2.58 12.63 -1.54
CA GLU A 60 1.41 12.16 -2.28
C GLU A 60 1.57 10.73 -2.78
N LYS A 61 2.77 10.34 -3.16
CA LYS A 61 3.06 8.96 -3.58
C LYS A 61 3.13 8.01 -2.39
N GLN A 62 3.65 8.48 -1.26
CA GLN A 62 3.60 7.70 -0.04
C GLN A 62 2.16 7.40 0.38
N VAL A 63 1.28 8.40 0.28
CA VAL A 63 -0.14 8.21 0.55
C VAL A 63 -0.73 7.15 -0.37
N ALA A 64 -0.35 7.18 -1.66
CA ALA A 64 -0.87 6.20 -2.63
C ALA A 64 -0.47 4.77 -2.26
N ILE A 65 0.79 4.53 -1.94
CA ILE A 65 1.23 3.17 -1.60
C ILE A 65 0.65 2.71 -0.27
N LEU A 66 0.55 3.59 0.71
CA LEU A 66 -0.06 3.25 1.99
C LEU A 66 -1.54 2.93 1.82
N TYR A 67 -2.25 3.69 0.99
CA TYR A 67 -3.65 3.42 0.68
C TYR A 67 -3.80 2.03 0.05
N ALA A 68 -2.92 1.69 -0.88
CA ALA A 68 -2.96 0.40 -1.54
C ALA A 68 -2.77 -0.76 -0.54
N VAL A 69 -1.83 -0.62 0.38
CA VAL A 69 -1.57 -1.65 1.40
C VAL A 69 -2.74 -1.78 2.35
N VAL A 70 -3.22 -0.65 2.88
CA VAL A 70 -4.29 -0.63 3.88
C VAL A 70 -5.58 -1.20 3.33
N ASN A 71 -5.88 -0.97 2.05
CA ASN A 71 -7.10 -1.43 1.43
C ASN A 71 -6.99 -2.80 0.74
N GLY A 72 -5.88 -3.50 0.95
CA GLY A 72 -5.71 -4.86 0.44
C GLY A 72 -5.49 -4.97 -1.05
N ILE A 73 -5.13 -3.89 -1.72
CA ILE A 73 -4.89 -3.89 -3.17
C ILE A 73 -3.65 -4.73 -3.52
N LEU A 74 -2.69 -4.81 -2.60
CA LEU A 74 -1.45 -5.57 -2.80
C LEU A 74 -1.58 -7.05 -2.42
N THR A 75 -2.77 -7.52 -2.09
CA THR A 75 -2.96 -8.89 -1.59
C THR A 75 -2.41 -9.95 -2.55
N GLU A 76 -2.54 -9.73 -3.85
CA GLU A 76 -2.06 -10.68 -4.86
C GLU A 76 -0.63 -10.43 -5.32
N VAL A 77 -0.03 -9.33 -4.87
CA VAL A 77 1.37 -9.01 -5.20
C VAL A 77 2.28 -9.74 -4.22
N GLU A 78 3.23 -10.50 -4.75
CA GLU A 78 4.18 -11.23 -3.90
C GLU A 78 5.09 -10.27 -3.15
N VAL A 79 5.49 -10.66 -1.94
CA VAL A 79 6.35 -9.83 -1.10
C VAL A 79 7.65 -9.47 -1.84
N GLU A 80 8.22 -10.42 -2.54
CA GLU A 80 9.47 -10.23 -3.30
C GLU A 80 9.30 -9.26 -4.46
N ALA A 81 8.07 -9.05 -4.92
CA ALA A 81 7.77 -8.16 -6.04
C ALA A 81 7.39 -6.73 -5.61
N ILE A 82 7.28 -6.47 -4.31
CA ILE A 82 6.81 -5.17 -3.81
C ILE A 82 7.71 -4.03 -4.29
N GLN A 83 9.02 -4.21 -4.27
CA GLN A 83 9.94 -3.16 -4.70
C GLN A 83 9.73 -2.78 -6.16
N ILE A 84 9.60 -3.79 -7.02
CA ILE A 84 9.36 -3.57 -8.44
C ILE A 84 8.00 -2.92 -8.66
N TYR A 85 7.00 -3.37 -7.89
CA TYR A 85 5.66 -2.80 -7.93
C TYR A 85 5.68 -1.31 -7.60
N GLU A 86 6.37 -0.93 -6.53
CA GLU A 86 6.45 0.48 -6.11
C GLU A 86 7.08 1.35 -7.17
N GLU A 87 8.20 0.91 -7.73
CA GLU A 87 8.92 1.68 -8.75
C GLU A 87 8.03 1.94 -9.97
N GLY A 88 7.35 0.89 -10.44
CA GLY A 88 6.44 1.01 -11.57
C GLY A 88 5.20 1.84 -11.24
N LEU A 89 4.69 1.71 -10.02
CA LEU A 89 3.52 2.48 -9.58
C LEU A 89 3.81 3.98 -9.60
N TYR A 90 4.97 4.40 -9.11
CA TYR A 90 5.29 5.81 -9.07
C TYR A 90 5.39 6.40 -10.48
N SER A 91 5.95 5.67 -11.42
CA SER A 91 5.97 6.09 -12.82
C SER A 91 4.57 6.12 -13.42
N PHE A 92 3.74 5.13 -13.12
CA PHE A 92 2.37 5.07 -13.60
C PHE A 92 1.55 6.25 -13.10
N LEU A 93 1.70 6.61 -11.82
CA LEU A 93 0.97 7.74 -11.25
C LEU A 93 1.38 9.08 -11.85
N ASP A 94 2.58 9.16 -12.40
CA ASP A 94 3.05 10.37 -13.08
C ASP A 94 2.56 10.47 -14.54
N SER A 95 2.06 9.37 -15.10
CA SER A 95 1.69 9.33 -16.52
C SER A 95 0.19 9.05 -16.75
N ASP A 96 -0.50 8.40 -15.80
CA ASP A 96 -1.92 8.09 -15.93
C ASP A 96 -2.77 9.31 -15.57
N ALA A 97 -3.77 9.63 -16.38
CA ALA A 97 -4.59 10.82 -16.16
C ALA A 97 -5.26 10.85 -14.79
N ALA A 98 -5.87 9.72 -14.37
CA ALA A 98 -6.50 9.64 -13.06
C ALA A 98 -5.47 9.71 -11.94
N GLY A 99 -4.31 9.05 -12.13
CA GLY A 99 -3.22 9.07 -11.17
C GLY A 99 -2.64 10.45 -10.98
N VAL A 100 -2.37 11.15 -12.07
CA VAL A 100 -1.83 12.52 -12.02
C VAL A 100 -2.80 13.45 -11.30
N SER A 101 -4.09 13.36 -11.63
CA SER A 101 -5.11 14.20 -11.00
C SER A 101 -5.20 13.93 -9.50
N ALA A 102 -5.20 12.66 -9.09
CA ALA A 102 -5.26 12.30 -7.67
C ALA A 102 -4.01 12.78 -6.92
N MET A 103 -2.83 12.58 -7.50
CA MET A 103 -1.58 13.01 -6.89
C MET A 103 -1.55 14.53 -6.69
N GLU A 104 -1.95 15.27 -7.70
CA GLU A 104 -1.98 16.74 -7.62
C GLU A 104 -2.93 17.21 -6.53
N THR A 105 -4.13 16.63 -6.44
CA THR A 105 -5.11 17.01 -5.43
C THR A 105 -4.58 16.71 -4.02
N ILE A 106 -3.98 15.53 -3.82
CA ILE A 106 -3.42 15.18 -2.52
C ILE A 106 -2.29 16.14 -2.15
N ARG A 107 -1.41 16.45 -3.11
CA ARG A 107 -0.28 17.35 -2.86
C ARG A 107 -0.73 18.76 -2.47
N THR A 108 -1.76 19.27 -3.14
CA THR A 108 -2.21 20.66 -2.94
C THR A 108 -3.19 20.82 -1.79
N THR A 109 -4.05 19.84 -1.53
CA THR A 109 -5.08 19.94 -0.49
C THR A 109 -4.77 19.13 0.76
N GLY A 110 -3.92 18.11 0.65
CA GLY A 110 -3.66 17.19 1.74
C GLY A 110 -4.85 16.30 2.09
N LYS A 111 -5.81 16.16 1.18
CA LYS A 111 -7.03 15.39 1.43
C LYS A 111 -7.21 14.29 0.40
N LEU A 112 -7.76 13.17 0.88
CA LEU A 112 -8.08 12.03 0.03
C LEU A 112 -9.52 11.62 0.34
N GLU A 113 -10.46 12.20 -0.39
CA GLU A 113 -11.88 11.95 -0.17
C GLU A 113 -12.67 12.18 -1.46
N GLY A 114 -13.87 11.61 -1.50
CA GLY A 114 -14.78 11.77 -2.63
C GLY A 114 -14.17 11.32 -3.95
N GLU A 115 -14.21 12.20 -4.94
CA GLU A 115 -13.76 11.91 -6.29
C GLU A 115 -12.26 11.59 -6.35
N THR A 116 -11.45 12.24 -5.52
CA THR A 116 -10.01 12.00 -5.48
C THR A 116 -9.71 10.57 -5.04
N GLU A 117 -10.41 10.09 -4.03
CA GLU A 117 -10.26 8.71 -3.56
C GLU A 117 -10.65 7.72 -4.65
N GLU A 118 -11.77 7.98 -5.35
CA GLU A 118 -12.20 7.11 -6.45
C GLU A 118 -11.18 7.06 -7.57
N LYS A 119 -10.60 8.20 -7.92
CA LYS A 119 -9.56 8.26 -8.96
C LYS A 119 -8.32 7.49 -8.55
N LEU A 120 -7.89 7.65 -7.30
CA LEU A 120 -6.72 6.92 -6.79
C LEU A 120 -6.99 5.42 -6.78
N LYS A 121 -8.15 5.02 -6.28
CA LYS A 121 -8.55 3.61 -6.22
C LYS A 121 -8.56 2.99 -7.62
N THR A 122 -9.15 3.68 -8.59
CA THR A 122 -9.21 3.21 -9.96
C THR A 122 -7.81 3.06 -10.57
N ALA A 123 -6.96 4.06 -10.36
CA ALA A 123 -5.59 4.03 -10.86
C ALA A 123 -4.80 2.87 -10.25
N LEU A 124 -4.92 2.67 -8.95
CA LEU A 124 -4.22 1.59 -8.26
C LEU A 124 -4.67 0.22 -8.73
N LYS A 125 -5.98 0.02 -8.90
CA LYS A 125 -6.52 -1.24 -9.39
C LYS A 125 -6.07 -1.52 -10.82
N ASP A 126 -6.12 -0.52 -11.68
CA ASP A 126 -5.71 -0.66 -13.08
C ASP A 126 -4.22 -1.02 -13.16
N TYR A 127 -3.39 -0.31 -12.43
CA TYR A 127 -1.95 -0.59 -12.41
C TYR A 127 -1.69 -2.00 -11.86
N THR A 128 -2.34 -2.37 -10.77
CA THR A 128 -2.15 -3.68 -10.15
C THR A 128 -2.53 -4.81 -11.10
N ASP A 129 -3.66 -4.67 -11.81
CA ASP A 129 -4.07 -5.66 -12.81
C ASP A 129 -3.03 -5.83 -13.90
N ARG A 130 -2.51 -4.71 -14.41
CA ARG A 130 -1.48 -4.74 -15.46
C ARG A 130 -0.20 -5.37 -14.95
N PHE A 131 0.18 -5.04 -13.72
CA PHE A 131 1.38 -5.59 -13.10
C PHE A 131 1.27 -7.11 -12.96
N LEU A 132 0.14 -7.59 -12.47
CA LEU A 132 -0.07 -9.03 -12.27
C LEU A 132 -0.11 -9.79 -13.60
N LYS A 133 -0.67 -9.19 -14.64
CA LYS A 133 -0.74 -9.82 -15.96
C LYS A 133 0.62 -9.90 -16.65
N SER A 134 1.54 -9.01 -16.29
CA SER A 134 2.86 -8.97 -16.91
C SER A 134 3.85 -9.94 -16.26
N ARG A 135 3.47 -10.59 -15.19
CA ARG A 135 4.36 -11.50 -14.45
C ARG A 135 4.13 -12.97 -14.82
#